data_729b0ca450ab8f978fe91d8a32ac6b8f
#
_entry.id   729b0ca450ab8f978fe91d8a32ac6b8f
#
_cell.length_a   1.000
_cell.length_b   1.000
_cell.length_c   1.000
_cell.angle_alpha   90.00
_cell.angle_beta   90.00
_cell.angle_gamma   90.00
#
_symmetry.space_group_name_H-M   'P 1'
#
loop_
_entity.id
_entity.type
_entity.pdbx_description
1 polymer ?
#
loop_
_entity_poly.entity_id
_entity_poly.type
_entity_poly.pdbx_seq_one_letter_code
_entity_poly.pdbx_strand_id
1 'polypeptide(L)'
;MKVSTADVLVADEEVWVSRGAHKLLGALDILGVQVPSRVLDAGASTGGFTQVVLSRGAKLVHAVDVGHDQMSPVLRNDPRVIVHEGLNLRDLRPADLAVDGVVEPVDLVVGDVSFISLTMILEPISAVVSPDGLMLLLVKPQFEVGRKALGAHGVVTDPALRLQAIAGVVAAAVELGWRMRDECDSPLPGQDGNVEHFVLLERTGR
;
A
#
# COMPACT_ATOMS: atom_id res chain seq x y z
N MET A 1 -12.42 -18.26 -52.61
CA MET A 1 -11.93 -18.67 -51.30
C MET A 1 -11.85 -17.39 -50.46
N LYS A 2 -12.79 -17.14 -49.55
CA LYS A 2 -12.80 -15.96 -48.68
C LYS A 2 -11.99 -16.31 -47.44
N VAL A 3 -10.93 -15.56 -47.18
CA VAL A 3 -10.15 -15.66 -45.94
C VAL A 3 -10.90 -14.89 -44.88
N SER A 4 -11.34 -15.60 -43.83
CA SER A 4 -11.94 -15.03 -42.66
C SER A 4 -10.85 -14.32 -41.86
N THR A 5 -10.97 -13.01 -41.72
CA THR A 5 -10.21 -12.23 -40.71
C THR A 5 -10.72 -12.61 -39.34
N ALA A 6 -9.93 -13.34 -38.56
CA ALA A 6 -10.19 -13.51 -37.16
C ALA A 6 -9.93 -12.16 -36.46
N ASP A 7 -10.96 -11.55 -35.90
CA ASP A 7 -10.82 -10.42 -35.01
C ASP A 7 -10.09 -10.91 -33.75
N VAL A 8 -8.83 -10.54 -33.65
CA VAL A 8 -8.06 -10.65 -32.41
C VAL A 8 -8.63 -9.61 -31.49
N LEU A 9 -9.47 -10.04 -30.54
CA LEU A 9 -9.82 -9.24 -29.38
C LEU A 9 -8.54 -9.05 -28.56
N VAL A 10 -7.86 -7.93 -28.81
CA VAL A 10 -6.85 -7.42 -27.88
C VAL A 10 -7.63 -7.03 -26.62
N ALA A 11 -7.50 -7.83 -25.55
CA ALA A 11 -7.96 -7.39 -24.25
C ALA A 11 -7.28 -6.04 -23.99
N ASP A 12 -8.06 -5.00 -23.69
CA ASP A 12 -7.52 -3.72 -23.24
C ASP A 12 -6.62 -4.00 -22.05
N GLU A 13 -5.30 -3.93 -22.25
CA GLU A 13 -4.37 -3.96 -21.10
C GLU A 13 -4.73 -2.77 -20.24
N GLU A 14 -5.13 -3.03 -19.00
CA GLU A 14 -5.42 -1.99 -18.01
C GLU A 14 -4.19 -1.09 -17.87
N VAL A 15 -4.31 0.17 -18.31
CA VAL A 15 -3.22 1.13 -18.23
C VAL A 15 -3.13 1.64 -16.80
N TRP A 16 -2.14 1.18 -16.05
CA TRP A 16 -1.90 1.58 -14.68
C TRP A 16 -1.22 2.95 -14.62
N VAL A 17 -1.70 3.80 -13.69
CA VAL A 17 -1.15 5.17 -13.52
C VAL A 17 0.28 5.18 -12.99
N SER A 18 0.75 4.09 -12.40
CA SER A 18 2.13 3.94 -11.97
C SER A 18 2.58 2.47 -11.91
N ARG A 19 3.90 2.25 -11.89
CA ARG A 19 4.51 0.94 -11.70
C ARG A 19 4.17 0.31 -10.34
N GLY A 20 3.84 1.13 -9.34
CA GLY A 20 3.39 0.66 -8.03
C GLY A 20 2.20 -0.28 -8.11
N ALA A 21 1.29 -0.06 -9.07
CA ALA A 21 0.15 -0.93 -9.29
C ALA A 21 0.54 -2.41 -9.45
N HIS A 22 1.56 -2.71 -10.25
CA HIS A 22 2.02 -4.08 -10.46
C HIS A 22 2.59 -4.73 -9.19
N LYS A 23 3.16 -3.93 -8.27
CA LYS A 23 3.64 -4.46 -6.97
C LYS A 23 2.45 -4.96 -6.15
N LEU A 24 1.43 -4.10 -5.99
CA LEU A 24 0.25 -4.45 -5.21
C LEU A 24 -0.55 -5.60 -5.83
N LEU A 25 -0.75 -5.57 -7.16
CA LEU A 25 -1.44 -6.67 -7.88
C LEU A 25 -0.81 -8.02 -7.56
N GLY A 26 0.52 -8.12 -7.75
CA GLY A 26 1.22 -9.38 -7.49
C GLY A 26 1.16 -9.79 -6.03
N ALA A 27 1.28 -8.86 -5.08
CA ALA A 27 1.17 -9.17 -3.65
C ALA A 27 -0.23 -9.68 -3.27
N LEU A 28 -1.29 -9.02 -3.77
CA LEU A 28 -2.68 -9.47 -3.53
C LEU A 28 -2.91 -10.88 -4.07
N ASP A 29 -2.39 -11.19 -5.25
CA ASP A 29 -2.56 -12.50 -5.89
C ASP A 29 -1.75 -13.59 -5.16
N ILE A 30 -0.49 -13.30 -4.80
CA ILE A 30 0.39 -14.24 -4.08
C ILE A 30 -0.17 -14.57 -2.68
N LEU A 31 -0.62 -13.54 -1.95
CA LEU A 31 -1.10 -13.69 -0.58
C LEU A 31 -2.59 -14.02 -0.49
N GLY A 32 -3.30 -14.09 -1.62
CA GLY A 32 -4.73 -14.42 -1.67
C GLY A 32 -5.63 -13.39 -0.97
N VAL A 33 -5.20 -12.12 -0.91
CA VAL A 33 -5.94 -11.06 -0.21
C VAL A 33 -7.11 -10.59 -1.07
N GLN A 34 -8.33 -10.72 -0.53
CA GLN A 34 -9.53 -10.14 -1.13
C GLN A 34 -9.65 -8.69 -0.70
N VAL A 35 -9.89 -7.79 -1.67
CA VAL A 35 -10.05 -6.37 -1.40
C VAL A 35 -11.46 -6.08 -0.88
N PRO A 36 -11.61 -5.56 0.35
CA PRO A 36 -12.90 -5.23 0.93
C PRO A 36 -13.46 -3.91 0.38
N SER A 37 -14.64 -3.52 0.89
CA SER A 37 -15.33 -2.33 0.41
C SER A 37 -14.63 -1.02 0.78
N ARG A 38 -14.02 -0.92 1.98
CA ARG A 38 -13.37 0.29 2.49
C ARG A 38 -11.89 0.10 2.65
N VAL A 39 -11.11 0.93 1.98
CA VAL A 39 -9.66 0.82 1.92
C VAL A 39 -9.00 2.16 2.22
N LEU A 40 -7.90 2.14 2.95
CA LEU A 40 -6.95 3.24 3.06
C LEU A 40 -5.73 2.93 2.19
N ASP A 41 -5.41 3.83 1.27
CA ASP A 41 -4.14 3.84 0.53
C ASP A 41 -3.20 4.83 1.22
N ALA A 42 -2.21 4.30 1.93
CA ALA A 42 -1.24 5.06 2.71
C ALA A 42 0.02 5.34 1.88
N GLY A 43 0.21 6.60 1.47
CA GLY A 43 1.24 7.02 0.52
C GLY A 43 0.76 6.87 -0.93
N ALA A 44 -0.43 7.40 -1.21
CA ALA A 44 -1.13 7.17 -2.47
C ALA A 44 -0.41 7.73 -3.72
N SER A 45 0.37 8.81 -3.59
CA SER A 45 1.13 9.44 -4.68
C SER A 45 0.26 9.64 -5.93
N THR A 46 0.63 9.05 -7.07
CA THR A 46 -0.14 9.11 -8.33
C THR A 46 -1.39 8.23 -8.36
N GLY A 47 -1.59 7.36 -7.34
CA GLY A 47 -2.77 6.51 -7.19
C GLY A 47 -2.62 5.09 -7.73
N GLY A 48 -1.40 4.56 -7.85
CA GLY A 48 -1.20 3.20 -8.36
C GLY A 48 -1.90 2.14 -7.50
N PHE A 49 -1.76 2.21 -6.17
CA PHE A 49 -2.43 1.30 -5.25
C PHE A 49 -3.94 1.56 -5.21
N THR A 50 -4.34 2.83 -5.19
CA THR A 50 -5.76 3.24 -5.30
C THR A 50 -6.44 2.61 -6.51
N GLN A 51 -5.82 2.68 -7.70
CA GLN A 51 -6.38 2.09 -8.92
C GLN A 51 -6.56 0.57 -8.78
N VAL A 52 -5.57 -0.12 -8.23
CA VAL A 52 -5.63 -1.58 -8.01
C VAL A 52 -6.78 -1.96 -7.09
N VAL A 53 -6.90 -1.32 -5.92
CA VAL A 53 -7.97 -1.69 -4.98
C VAL A 53 -9.36 -1.38 -5.54
N LEU A 54 -9.50 -0.33 -6.36
CA LEU A 54 -10.74 -0.03 -7.09
C LEU A 54 -11.07 -1.11 -8.13
N SER A 55 -10.10 -1.58 -8.90
CA SER A 55 -10.28 -2.65 -9.91
C SER A 55 -10.63 -3.98 -9.24
N ARG A 56 -10.18 -4.20 -8.01
CA ARG A 56 -10.47 -5.38 -7.19
C ARG A 56 -11.77 -5.25 -6.37
N GLY A 57 -12.53 -4.17 -6.54
CA GLY A 57 -13.90 -4.05 -6.01
C GLY A 57 -14.08 -3.15 -4.80
N ALA A 58 -13.09 -2.38 -4.38
CA ALA A 58 -13.25 -1.35 -3.35
C ALA A 58 -14.37 -0.36 -3.75
N LYS A 59 -15.19 0.03 -2.76
CA LYS A 59 -16.31 0.95 -2.92
C LYS A 59 -16.00 2.35 -2.41
N LEU A 60 -15.05 2.44 -1.49
CA LEU A 60 -14.53 3.67 -0.92
C LEU A 60 -13.04 3.52 -0.66
N VAL A 61 -12.25 4.44 -1.18
CA VAL A 61 -10.81 4.50 -0.96
C VAL A 61 -10.44 5.87 -0.40
N HIS A 62 -9.89 5.90 0.79
CA HIS A 62 -9.21 7.07 1.33
C HIS A 62 -7.76 7.04 0.87
N ALA A 63 -7.41 7.94 -0.05
CA ALA A 63 -6.07 8.05 -0.59
C ALA A 63 -5.32 9.17 0.13
N VAL A 64 -4.38 8.80 1.00
CA VAL A 64 -3.64 9.74 1.87
C VAL A 64 -2.22 9.91 1.39
N ASP A 65 -1.81 11.16 1.19
CA ASP A 65 -0.42 11.52 0.87
C ASP A 65 -0.04 12.87 1.48
N VAL A 66 1.24 13.01 1.86
CA VAL A 66 1.78 14.29 2.33
C VAL A 66 2.03 15.27 1.18
N GLY A 67 2.16 14.78 -0.04
CA GLY A 67 2.32 15.57 -1.26
C GLY A 67 1.02 16.23 -1.69
N HIS A 68 1.13 17.12 -2.69
CA HIS A 68 0.01 17.81 -3.29
C HIS A 68 0.02 17.62 -4.80
N ASP A 69 -1.16 17.61 -5.41
CA ASP A 69 -1.37 17.57 -6.86
C ASP A 69 -0.70 16.38 -7.58
N GLN A 70 -0.48 15.26 -6.86
CA GLN A 70 0.14 14.07 -7.42
C GLN A 70 -0.86 13.08 -8.01
N MET A 71 -2.04 12.95 -7.38
CA MET A 71 -3.06 11.97 -7.77
C MET A 71 -3.48 12.18 -9.23
N SER A 72 -3.48 11.10 -10.00
CA SER A 72 -3.97 11.09 -11.39
C SER A 72 -5.38 11.67 -11.49
N PRO A 73 -5.66 12.57 -12.47
CA PRO A 73 -6.98 13.17 -12.63
C PRO A 73 -8.13 12.16 -12.77
N VAL A 74 -7.87 11.00 -13.36
CA VAL A 74 -8.89 9.94 -13.50
C VAL A 74 -9.31 9.41 -12.14
N LEU A 75 -8.37 9.21 -11.23
CA LEU A 75 -8.64 8.71 -9.88
C LEU A 75 -9.17 9.81 -8.96
N ARG A 76 -8.65 11.02 -9.09
CA ARG A 76 -9.13 12.19 -8.33
C ARG A 76 -10.61 12.48 -8.59
N ASN A 77 -11.10 12.20 -9.80
CA ASN A 77 -12.48 12.43 -10.20
C ASN A 77 -13.38 11.17 -10.02
N ASP A 78 -12.84 10.05 -9.56
CA ASP A 78 -13.64 8.86 -9.26
C ASP A 78 -14.42 9.09 -7.95
N PRO A 79 -15.76 9.01 -7.96
CA PRO A 79 -16.59 9.27 -6.77
C PRO A 79 -16.35 8.30 -5.61
N ARG A 80 -15.61 7.22 -5.83
CA ARG A 80 -15.22 6.25 -4.81
C ARG A 80 -13.90 6.63 -4.11
N VAL A 81 -13.21 7.67 -4.57
CA VAL A 81 -11.92 8.10 -4.03
C VAL A 81 -12.06 9.41 -3.27
N ILE A 82 -11.63 9.40 -2.03
CA ILE A 82 -11.47 10.62 -1.22
C ILE A 82 -9.97 10.88 -1.07
N VAL A 83 -9.52 11.97 -1.67
CA VAL A 83 -8.10 12.34 -1.67
C VAL A 83 -7.80 13.25 -0.48
N HIS A 84 -6.84 12.84 0.35
CA HIS A 84 -6.33 13.58 1.50
C HIS A 84 -4.88 13.99 1.24
N GLU A 85 -4.69 15.10 0.54
CA GLU A 85 -3.37 15.66 0.26
C GLU A 85 -2.89 16.56 1.40
N GLY A 86 -1.57 16.64 1.59
CA GLY A 86 -0.96 17.39 2.67
C GLY A 86 -1.15 16.77 4.05
N LEU A 87 -1.72 15.57 4.14
CA LEU A 87 -1.91 14.86 5.40
C LEU A 87 -0.73 13.94 5.68
N ASN A 88 0.01 14.24 6.74
CA ASN A 88 1.08 13.37 7.19
C ASN A 88 0.47 12.18 7.94
N LEU A 89 0.80 10.96 7.49
CA LEU A 89 0.30 9.72 8.11
C LEU A 89 0.62 9.59 9.61
N ARG A 90 1.65 10.28 10.12
CA ARG A 90 1.93 10.35 11.57
C ARG A 90 0.87 11.08 12.37
N ASP A 91 0.14 11.97 11.71
CA ASP A 91 -0.87 12.81 12.33
C ASP A 91 -2.30 12.32 12.00
N LEU A 92 -2.42 11.21 11.26
CA LEU A 92 -3.70 10.61 10.84
C LEU A 92 -4.54 10.23 12.06
N ARG A 93 -5.79 10.66 12.06
CA ARG A 93 -6.80 10.34 13.09
C ARG A 93 -8.06 9.79 12.45
N PRO A 94 -8.86 9.00 13.14
CA PRO A 94 -10.14 8.50 12.61
C PRO A 94 -11.04 9.62 12.06
N ALA A 95 -11.05 10.79 12.71
CA ALA A 95 -11.86 11.94 12.26
C ALA A 95 -11.46 12.49 10.88
N ASP A 96 -10.22 12.30 10.46
CA ASP A 96 -9.73 12.74 9.14
C ASP A 96 -10.36 11.91 8.00
N LEU A 97 -10.85 10.70 8.30
CA LEU A 97 -11.52 9.81 7.35
C LEU A 97 -13.05 9.88 7.42
N ALA A 98 -13.61 10.92 8.05
CA ALA A 98 -15.06 11.09 8.11
C ALA A 98 -15.66 11.39 6.73
N VAL A 99 -16.75 10.69 6.38
CA VAL A 99 -17.56 10.94 5.19
C VAL A 99 -18.93 11.40 5.64
N ASP A 100 -19.36 12.58 5.18
CA ASP A 100 -20.63 13.20 5.61
C ASP A 100 -20.79 13.29 7.15
N GLY A 101 -19.65 13.51 7.84
CA GLY A 101 -19.60 13.59 9.30
C GLY A 101 -19.62 12.24 10.03
N VAL A 102 -19.64 11.13 9.31
CA VAL A 102 -19.60 9.77 9.88
C VAL A 102 -18.17 9.20 9.77
N VAL A 103 -17.62 8.76 10.90
CA VAL A 103 -16.33 8.09 10.97
C VAL A 103 -16.57 6.59 10.95
N GLU A 104 -16.10 5.94 9.88
CA GLU A 104 -16.13 4.48 9.77
C GLU A 104 -14.70 3.94 9.58
N PRO A 105 -14.33 2.87 10.28
CA PRO A 105 -13.01 2.26 10.11
C PRO A 105 -12.88 1.64 8.72
N VAL A 106 -11.65 1.54 8.23
CA VAL A 106 -11.33 0.83 6.98
C VAL A 106 -11.09 -0.66 7.27
N ASP A 107 -11.36 -1.50 6.28
CA ASP A 107 -11.21 -2.95 6.42
C ASP A 107 -9.87 -3.45 5.85
N LEU A 108 -9.19 -2.61 5.07
CA LEU A 108 -7.85 -2.88 4.56
C LEU A 108 -7.06 -1.57 4.49
N VAL A 109 -5.83 -1.62 4.95
CA VAL A 109 -4.81 -0.62 4.61
C VAL A 109 -3.85 -1.23 3.61
N VAL A 110 -3.61 -0.57 2.49
CA VAL A 110 -2.48 -0.82 1.60
C VAL A 110 -1.51 0.34 1.74
N GLY A 111 -0.19 0.08 1.73
CA GLY A 111 0.77 1.17 1.97
C GLY A 111 2.05 1.04 1.16
N ASP A 112 2.40 2.12 0.45
CA ASP A 112 3.64 2.29 -0.32
C ASP A 112 4.31 3.63 0.02
N VAL A 113 4.70 3.80 1.30
CA VAL A 113 5.28 5.05 1.78
C VAL A 113 6.77 5.14 1.47
N SER A 114 7.26 6.36 1.27
CA SER A 114 8.67 6.66 1.02
C SER A 114 9.17 7.73 1.98
N PHE A 115 10.49 7.71 2.25
CA PHE A 115 11.20 8.68 3.08
C PHE A 115 10.82 8.70 4.57
N ILE A 116 10.10 7.69 5.04
CA ILE A 116 9.71 7.50 6.43
C ILE A 116 9.73 6.01 6.76
N SER A 117 10.10 5.65 7.99
CA SER A 117 9.95 4.28 8.48
C SER A 117 8.48 3.97 8.73
N LEU A 118 8.05 2.77 8.34
CA LEU A 118 6.71 2.25 8.66
C LEU A 118 6.43 2.25 10.16
N THR A 119 7.45 2.02 10.99
CA THR A 119 7.30 2.00 12.45
C THR A 119 6.77 3.32 13.02
N MET A 120 6.97 4.44 12.33
CA MET A 120 6.49 5.76 12.75
C MET A 120 5.01 6.02 12.43
N ILE A 121 4.41 5.21 11.56
CA ILE A 121 3.03 5.39 11.10
C ILE A 121 2.12 4.21 11.46
N LEU A 122 2.68 3.09 11.97
CA LEU A 122 1.89 1.91 12.35
C LEU A 122 0.79 2.26 13.36
N GLU A 123 1.07 3.06 14.39
CA GLU A 123 0.08 3.43 15.41
C GLU A 123 -1.09 4.22 14.81
N PRO A 124 -0.88 5.37 14.10
CA PRO A 124 -1.98 6.12 13.51
C PRO A 124 -2.76 5.33 12.44
N ILE A 125 -2.12 4.56 11.59
CA ILE A 125 -2.86 3.72 10.62
C ILE A 125 -3.63 2.59 11.32
N SER A 126 -3.08 2.01 12.39
CA SER A 126 -3.75 0.99 13.20
C SER A 126 -5.05 1.52 13.84
N ALA A 127 -5.08 2.80 14.21
CA ALA A 127 -6.23 3.43 14.85
C ALA A 127 -7.45 3.57 13.93
N VAL A 128 -7.25 3.52 12.62
CA VAL A 128 -8.33 3.66 11.62
C VAL A 128 -8.81 2.32 11.05
N VAL A 129 -8.17 1.21 11.42
CA VAL A 129 -8.52 -0.14 10.91
C VAL A 129 -9.57 -0.80 11.78
N SER A 130 -10.56 -1.42 11.16
CA SER A 130 -11.59 -2.20 11.83
C SER A 130 -11.01 -3.40 12.62
N PRO A 131 -11.72 -3.94 13.62
CA PRO A 131 -11.22 -5.05 14.44
C PRO A 131 -10.75 -6.27 13.63
N ASP A 132 -11.44 -6.59 12.54
CA ASP A 132 -11.14 -7.72 11.65
C ASP A 132 -10.38 -7.29 10.39
N GLY A 133 -9.96 -6.02 10.31
CA GLY A 133 -9.28 -5.47 9.15
C GLY A 133 -7.82 -5.92 9.06
N LEU A 134 -7.26 -5.72 7.88
CA LEU A 134 -5.89 -6.11 7.53
C LEU A 134 -5.04 -4.89 7.16
N MET A 135 -3.72 -5.03 7.27
CA MET A 135 -2.76 -4.09 6.71
C MET A 135 -1.78 -4.83 5.80
N LEU A 136 -1.70 -4.43 4.53
CA LEU A 136 -0.74 -4.92 3.54
C LEU A 136 0.26 -3.80 3.23
N LEU A 137 1.43 -3.86 3.85
CA LEU A 137 2.41 -2.78 3.84
C LEU A 137 3.68 -3.17 3.11
N LEU A 138 4.15 -2.30 2.22
CA LEU A 138 5.41 -2.47 1.50
C LEU A 138 6.57 -1.98 2.36
N VAL A 139 7.34 -2.91 2.91
CA VAL A 139 8.57 -2.63 3.64
C VAL A 139 9.67 -2.28 2.65
N LYS A 140 10.24 -1.10 2.80
CA LYS A 140 11.36 -0.60 2.01
C LYS A 140 12.61 -0.53 2.89
N PRO A 141 13.53 -1.51 2.78
CA PRO A 141 14.67 -1.61 3.69
C PRO A 141 15.48 -0.31 3.83
N GLN A 142 15.59 0.46 2.75
CA GLN A 142 16.34 1.72 2.74
C GLN A 142 15.78 2.79 3.69
N PHE A 143 14.52 2.70 4.09
CA PHE A 143 13.91 3.61 5.05
C PHE A 143 13.83 3.06 6.47
N GLU A 144 14.17 1.76 6.65
CA GLU A 144 14.09 1.07 7.94
C GLU A 144 15.46 0.88 8.62
N VAL A 145 16.55 0.66 7.85
CA VAL A 145 17.86 0.28 8.43
C VAL A 145 18.73 1.46 8.86
N GLY A 146 18.30 2.70 8.64
CA GLY A 146 19.06 3.90 8.96
C GLY A 146 20.18 4.20 7.94
N ARG A 147 20.59 5.47 7.88
CA ARG A 147 21.51 5.98 6.83
C ARG A 147 22.87 5.31 6.76
N LYS A 148 23.41 4.85 7.91
CA LYS A 148 24.74 4.23 7.97
C LYS A 148 24.80 2.84 7.31
N ALA A 149 23.67 2.19 7.16
CA ALA A 149 23.55 0.87 6.56
C ALA A 149 23.30 0.90 5.04
N LEU A 150 23.16 2.10 4.47
CA LEU A 150 22.93 2.27 3.04
C LEU A 150 24.22 2.18 2.26
N GLY A 151 24.21 1.36 1.20
CA GLY A 151 25.30 1.30 0.21
C GLY A 151 25.27 2.49 -0.76
N ALA A 152 26.05 2.37 -1.82
CA ALA A 152 26.06 3.36 -2.90
C ALA A 152 24.62 3.54 -3.46
N HIS A 153 24.25 4.79 -3.72
CA HIS A 153 22.93 5.14 -4.24
C HIS A 153 21.73 4.79 -3.34
N GLY A 154 21.96 4.57 -2.04
CA GLY A 154 20.89 4.27 -1.09
C GLY A 154 20.33 2.84 -1.18
N VAL A 155 21.07 1.92 -1.81
CA VAL A 155 20.61 0.53 -1.98
C VAL A 155 21.10 -0.34 -0.81
N VAL A 156 20.18 -1.11 -0.23
CA VAL A 156 20.47 -2.13 0.80
C VAL A 156 20.79 -3.46 0.10
N THR A 157 22.09 -3.74 -0.07
CA THR A 157 22.54 -4.95 -0.77
C THR A 157 22.65 -6.16 0.14
N ASP A 158 22.87 -5.96 1.45
CA ASP A 158 23.01 -7.03 2.44
C ASP A 158 21.64 -7.68 2.74
N PRO A 159 21.45 -8.98 2.45
CA PRO A 159 20.22 -9.69 2.78
C PRO A 159 19.87 -9.67 4.27
N ALA A 160 20.87 -9.69 5.16
CA ALA A 160 20.64 -9.67 6.61
C ALA A 160 20.00 -8.35 7.06
N LEU A 161 20.40 -7.23 6.47
CA LEU A 161 19.80 -5.92 6.74
C LEU A 161 18.35 -5.84 6.21
N ARG A 162 18.04 -6.49 5.08
CA ARG A 162 16.66 -6.57 4.58
C ARG A 162 15.76 -7.35 5.54
N LEU A 163 16.21 -8.50 6.00
CA LEU A 163 15.50 -9.28 7.02
C LEU A 163 15.35 -8.52 8.33
N GLN A 164 16.36 -7.77 8.74
CA GLN A 164 16.30 -6.92 9.93
C GLN A 164 15.25 -5.82 9.78
N ALA A 165 15.12 -5.20 8.60
CA ALA A 165 14.12 -4.19 8.30
C ALA A 165 12.69 -4.77 8.46
N ILE A 166 12.44 -5.94 7.87
CA ILE A 166 11.15 -6.63 7.96
C ILE A 166 10.84 -6.97 9.44
N ALA A 167 11.81 -7.60 10.12
CA ALA A 167 11.65 -7.98 11.52
C ALA A 167 11.38 -6.77 12.43
N GLY A 168 12.01 -5.62 12.16
CA GLY A 168 11.79 -4.37 12.89
C GLY A 168 10.37 -3.85 12.74
N VAL A 169 9.83 -3.85 11.51
CA VAL A 169 8.45 -3.43 11.24
C VAL A 169 7.45 -4.38 11.92
N VAL A 170 7.67 -5.70 11.79
CA VAL A 170 6.81 -6.71 12.41
C VAL A 170 6.84 -6.60 13.94
N ALA A 171 8.02 -6.42 14.54
CA ALA A 171 8.15 -6.23 15.99
C ALA A 171 7.36 -5.00 16.48
N ALA A 172 7.46 -3.87 15.78
CA ALA A 172 6.70 -2.67 16.11
C ALA A 172 5.17 -2.89 15.95
N ALA A 173 4.74 -3.67 14.97
CA ALA A 173 3.34 -4.04 14.81
C ALA A 173 2.84 -4.92 15.96
N VAL A 174 3.67 -5.87 16.44
CA VAL A 174 3.35 -6.74 17.58
C VAL A 174 3.08 -5.94 18.85
N GLU A 175 3.87 -4.90 19.13
CA GLU A 175 3.64 -3.99 20.27
C GLU A 175 2.29 -3.27 20.22
N LEU A 176 1.71 -3.13 19.02
CA LEU A 176 0.41 -2.51 18.77
C LEU A 176 -0.76 -3.54 18.70
N GLY A 177 -0.49 -4.83 18.99
CA GLY A 177 -1.47 -5.89 18.96
C GLY A 177 -1.78 -6.44 17.57
N TRP A 178 -0.80 -6.38 16.66
CA TRP A 178 -0.85 -7.02 15.35
C TRP A 178 0.08 -8.22 15.30
N ARG A 179 -0.18 -9.14 14.37
CA ARG A 179 0.75 -10.22 14.05
C ARG A 179 0.92 -10.32 12.53
N MET A 180 2.05 -10.77 12.10
CA MET A 180 2.25 -11.11 10.71
C MET A 180 1.44 -12.37 10.40
N ARG A 181 0.55 -12.26 9.43
CA ARG A 181 -0.26 -13.36 8.91
C ARG A 181 0.47 -14.07 7.79
N ASP A 182 1.07 -13.28 6.88
CA ASP A 182 1.79 -13.77 5.71
C ASP A 182 2.73 -12.68 5.18
N GLU A 183 3.62 -13.03 4.25
CA GLU A 183 4.56 -12.12 3.62
C GLU A 183 4.96 -12.57 2.21
N CYS A 184 5.41 -11.65 1.37
CA CYS A 184 6.00 -11.99 0.07
C CYS A 184 6.97 -10.91 -0.41
N ASP A 185 7.93 -11.29 -1.24
CA ASP A 185 8.74 -10.31 -1.97
C ASP A 185 7.87 -9.49 -2.93
N SER A 186 8.19 -8.20 -3.07
CA SER A 186 7.58 -7.38 -4.10
C SER A 186 7.94 -7.94 -5.49
N PRO A 187 6.97 -8.12 -6.40
CA PRO A 187 7.23 -8.64 -7.75
C PRO A 187 8.11 -7.70 -8.58
N LEU A 188 8.20 -6.44 -8.18
CA LEU A 188 9.07 -5.45 -8.81
C LEU A 188 9.98 -4.80 -7.77
N PRO A 189 11.25 -4.54 -8.11
CA PRO A 189 12.14 -3.78 -7.25
C PRO A 189 11.72 -2.31 -7.15
N GLY A 190 12.21 -1.64 -6.12
CA GLY A 190 12.14 -0.19 -5.98
C GLY A 190 12.82 0.53 -7.15
N GLN A 191 12.60 1.84 -7.26
CA GLN A 191 13.12 2.66 -8.38
C GLN A 191 14.64 2.59 -8.48
N ASP A 192 15.34 2.56 -7.33
CA ASP A 192 16.81 2.51 -7.27
C ASP A 192 17.38 1.08 -7.21
N GLY A 193 16.51 0.06 -7.38
CA GLY A 193 16.91 -1.35 -7.38
C GLY A 193 16.85 -2.02 -6.01
N ASN A 194 16.33 -1.37 -4.97
CA ASN A 194 16.10 -2.01 -3.68
C ASN A 194 15.11 -3.17 -3.80
N VAL A 195 15.42 -4.30 -3.17
CA VAL A 195 14.47 -5.39 -2.97
C VAL A 195 13.52 -4.98 -1.86
N GLU A 196 12.24 -4.89 -2.18
CA GLU A 196 11.18 -4.50 -1.26
C GLU A 196 10.31 -5.71 -0.92
N HIS A 197 9.58 -5.64 0.20
CA HIS A 197 8.90 -6.80 0.75
C HIS A 197 7.53 -6.41 1.31
N PHE A 198 6.50 -7.18 0.99
CA PHE A 198 5.18 -6.99 1.55
C PHE A 198 5.00 -7.81 2.83
N VAL A 199 4.47 -7.17 3.86
CA VAL A 199 3.99 -7.84 5.08
C VAL A 199 2.48 -7.69 5.17
N LEU A 200 1.78 -8.79 5.37
CA LEU A 200 0.34 -8.83 5.65
C LEU A 200 0.14 -8.98 7.15
N LEU A 201 -0.45 -7.98 7.77
CA LEU A 201 -0.69 -7.94 9.20
C LEU A 201 -2.18 -8.09 9.50
N GLU A 202 -2.50 -8.83 10.57
CA GLU A 202 -3.84 -8.95 11.13
C GLU A 202 -3.81 -8.73 12.64
N ARG A 203 -4.92 -8.33 13.26
CA ARG A 203 -4.96 -8.17 14.73
C ARG A 203 -4.79 -9.50 15.42
N THR A 204 -4.02 -9.49 16.51
CA THR A 204 -4.02 -10.61 17.45
C THR A 204 -5.40 -10.66 18.09
N GLY A 205 -6.12 -11.77 17.94
CA GLY A 205 -7.42 -11.96 18.57
C GLY A 205 -7.35 -11.73 20.10
N ARG A 206 -8.39 -11.12 20.64
CA ARG A 206 -8.58 -11.04 22.09
C ARG A 206 -8.85 -12.40 22.69
#